data_75c6a43b79198d8d4ca3a1f7a5ebbf1c
#
_entry.id   75c6a43b79198d8d4ca3a1f7a5ebbf1c
#
_cell.length_a   1.000
_cell.length_b   1.000
_cell.length_c   1.000
_cell.angle_alpha   90.00
_cell.angle_beta   90.00
_cell.angle_gamma   90.00
#
_symmetry.space_group_name_H-M   'P 1'
#
loop_
_entity.id
_entity.type
_entity.pdbx_description
1 polymer ?
#
loop_
_entity_poly.entity_id
_entity_poly.type
_entity_poly.pdbx_seq_one_letter_code
_entity_poly.pdbx_strand_id
1 'polypeptide(L)'
;MNIEDYIIDHFYPKGDNDALRELLLVHSRCVAEAALEVCREHPELGADEEVVRTGAMLHDIGIVRCDAPSIHCFGSEPYIKHGPIGAEMLEEYRKGCSLGNALNKNQDCRPDDVFLKKMERICARHTGTGLPGLEPETTEEKIVCYADKFFSKTRPERRKTYDEALRSLEKFGQPGVEIFKGWHKQFGPKA
;
A
#
# COMPACT_ATOMS: atom_id res chain seq x y z
N MET A 1 3.01 18.52 -7.42
CA MET A 1 3.41 17.50 -6.43
C MET A 1 2.12 16.81 -6.00
N ASN A 2 2.05 15.49 -6.11
CA ASN A 2 0.86 14.72 -5.80
C ASN A 2 0.72 14.57 -4.28
N ILE A 3 -0.46 14.21 -3.78
CA ILE A 3 -0.72 14.07 -2.34
C ILE A 3 0.19 13.03 -1.67
N GLU A 4 0.46 11.92 -2.36
CA GLU A 4 1.36 10.89 -1.87
C GLU A 4 2.79 11.38 -1.68
N ASP A 5 3.27 12.31 -2.55
CA ASP A 5 4.61 12.89 -2.40
C ASP A 5 4.72 13.69 -1.10
N TYR A 6 3.69 14.49 -0.75
CA TYR A 6 3.66 15.24 0.51
C TYR A 6 3.65 14.33 1.73
N ILE A 7 2.85 13.27 1.69
CA ILE A 7 2.74 12.29 2.78
C ILE A 7 4.06 11.53 2.94
N ILE A 8 4.66 11.08 1.83
CA ILE A 8 5.94 10.38 1.85
C ILE A 8 7.05 11.31 2.36
N ASP A 9 7.12 12.55 1.89
CA ASP A 9 8.12 13.53 2.37
C ASP A 9 7.96 13.86 3.87
N HIS A 10 6.73 13.81 4.38
CA HIS A 10 6.45 14.01 5.81
C HIS A 10 6.99 12.88 6.69
N PHE A 11 6.76 11.61 6.31
CA PHE A 11 7.15 10.46 7.11
C PHE A 11 8.54 9.90 6.78
N TYR A 12 9.06 10.20 5.59
CA TYR A 12 10.35 9.76 5.07
C TYR A 12 11.14 10.98 4.56
N PRO A 13 11.54 11.90 5.45
CA PRO A 13 12.28 13.09 5.05
C PRO A 13 13.62 12.70 4.43
N LYS A 14 14.04 13.45 3.39
CA LYS A 14 15.33 13.23 2.74
C LYS A 14 16.47 13.48 3.72
N GLY A 15 17.47 12.60 3.69
CA GLY A 15 18.64 12.67 4.54
C GLY A 15 18.50 11.99 5.90
N ASP A 16 17.33 11.44 6.25
CA ASP A 16 17.13 10.66 7.47
C ASP A 16 17.49 9.18 7.23
N ASN A 17 16.71 8.50 6.40
CA ASN A 17 16.96 7.11 5.98
C ASN A 17 16.68 6.95 4.49
N ASP A 18 17.60 7.46 3.67
CA ASP A 18 17.44 7.49 2.22
C ASP A 18 17.34 6.10 1.61
N ALA A 19 18.00 5.09 2.20
CA ALA A 19 17.94 3.72 1.73
C ALA A 19 16.53 3.13 1.91
N LEU A 20 15.89 3.36 3.04
CA LEU A 20 14.50 2.93 3.28
C LEU A 20 13.53 3.71 2.39
N ARG A 21 13.73 5.02 2.27
CA ARG A 21 12.91 5.87 1.40
C ARG A 21 12.96 5.39 -0.06
N GLU A 22 14.15 5.12 -0.60
CA GLU A 22 14.31 4.63 -1.97
C GLU A 22 13.65 3.27 -2.16
N LEU A 23 13.85 2.35 -1.23
CA LEU A 23 13.20 1.04 -1.23
C LEU A 23 11.68 1.17 -1.27
N LEU A 24 11.09 2.01 -0.39
CA LEU A 24 9.65 2.26 -0.36
C LEU A 24 9.17 2.79 -1.71
N LEU A 25 9.83 3.82 -2.26
CA LEU A 25 9.42 4.44 -3.51
C LEU A 25 9.49 3.47 -4.69
N VAL A 26 10.56 2.69 -4.81
CA VAL A 26 10.70 1.70 -5.91
C VAL A 26 9.64 0.63 -5.79
N HIS A 27 9.47 0.03 -4.60
CA HIS A 27 8.45 -0.99 -4.37
C HIS A 27 7.03 -0.48 -4.65
N SER A 28 6.67 0.66 -4.07
CA SER A 28 5.32 1.22 -4.21
C SER A 28 4.99 1.61 -5.65
N ARG A 29 5.96 2.14 -6.43
CA ARG A 29 5.76 2.41 -7.87
C ARG A 29 5.51 1.13 -8.65
N CYS A 30 6.28 0.07 -8.42
CA CYS A 30 6.06 -1.21 -9.09
C CYS A 30 4.68 -1.80 -8.76
N VAL A 31 4.25 -1.71 -7.50
CA VAL A 31 2.90 -2.15 -7.08
C VAL A 31 1.83 -1.27 -7.74
N ALA A 32 2.00 0.04 -7.79
CA ALA A 32 1.06 0.96 -8.41
C ALA A 32 0.91 0.71 -9.91
N GLU A 33 2.01 0.48 -10.64
CA GLU A 33 1.97 0.12 -12.06
C GLU A 33 1.20 -1.18 -12.30
N ALA A 34 1.49 -2.23 -11.53
CA ALA A 34 0.79 -3.50 -11.65
C ALA A 34 -0.70 -3.40 -11.26
N ALA A 35 -1.05 -2.59 -10.27
CA ALA A 35 -2.44 -2.34 -9.88
C ALA A 35 -3.20 -1.57 -10.97
N LEU A 36 -2.58 -0.57 -11.60
CA LEU A 36 -3.18 0.16 -12.72
C LEU A 36 -3.26 -0.69 -14.00
N GLU A 37 -2.36 -1.66 -14.22
CA GLU A 37 -2.53 -2.67 -15.29
C GLU A 37 -3.85 -3.42 -15.10
N VAL A 38 -4.16 -3.87 -13.88
CA VAL A 38 -5.44 -4.52 -13.58
C VAL A 38 -6.63 -3.62 -13.93
N CYS A 39 -6.60 -2.34 -13.54
CA CYS A 39 -7.69 -1.40 -13.87
C CYS A 39 -7.89 -1.27 -15.39
N ARG A 40 -6.79 -1.15 -16.15
CA ARG A 40 -6.84 -1.03 -17.62
C ARG A 40 -7.31 -2.30 -18.32
N GLU A 41 -6.91 -3.47 -17.83
CA GLU A 41 -7.31 -4.76 -18.41
C GLU A 41 -8.74 -5.14 -18.05
N HIS A 42 -9.24 -4.63 -16.92
CA HIS A 42 -10.55 -4.97 -16.33
C HIS A 42 -11.41 -3.73 -16.05
N PRO A 43 -11.72 -2.89 -17.04
CA PRO A 43 -12.53 -1.67 -16.85
C PRO A 43 -13.93 -1.95 -16.31
N GLU A 44 -14.43 -3.18 -16.49
CA GLU A 44 -15.72 -3.63 -15.93
C GLU A 44 -15.76 -3.67 -14.39
N LEU A 45 -14.60 -3.66 -13.73
CA LEU A 45 -14.52 -3.59 -12.26
C LEU A 45 -14.95 -2.23 -11.72
N GLY A 46 -14.91 -1.17 -12.55
CA GLY A 46 -15.27 0.19 -12.17
C GLY A 46 -14.41 0.75 -11.02
N ALA A 47 -13.17 0.27 -10.88
CA ALA A 47 -12.25 0.73 -9.85
C ALA A 47 -11.84 2.19 -10.08
N ASP A 48 -11.73 2.97 -9.01
CA ASP A 48 -11.21 4.33 -9.03
C ASP A 48 -9.68 4.29 -9.15
N GLU A 49 -9.15 4.59 -10.36
CA GLU A 49 -7.72 4.52 -10.63
C GLU A 49 -6.88 5.47 -9.77
N GLU A 50 -7.42 6.62 -9.37
CA GLU A 50 -6.73 7.54 -8.48
C GLU A 50 -6.58 6.95 -7.08
N VAL A 51 -7.64 6.32 -6.57
CA VAL A 51 -7.62 5.59 -5.30
C VAL A 51 -6.66 4.41 -5.35
N VAL A 52 -6.68 3.62 -6.44
CA VAL A 52 -5.77 2.48 -6.63
C VAL A 52 -4.32 2.95 -6.66
N ARG A 53 -4.01 3.96 -7.48
CA ARG A 53 -2.66 4.50 -7.65
C ARG A 53 -2.11 5.05 -6.33
N THR A 54 -2.86 5.96 -5.70
CA THR A 54 -2.42 6.60 -4.45
C THR A 54 -2.37 5.60 -3.30
N GLY A 55 -3.35 4.69 -3.22
CA GLY A 55 -3.36 3.61 -2.24
C GLY A 55 -2.15 2.68 -2.39
N ALA A 56 -1.79 2.30 -3.61
CA ALA A 56 -0.59 1.52 -3.88
C ALA A 56 0.71 2.27 -3.53
N MET A 57 0.75 3.58 -3.76
CA MET A 57 1.92 4.40 -3.36
C MET A 57 2.09 4.49 -1.84
N LEU A 58 1.01 4.40 -1.06
CA LEU A 58 1.02 4.60 0.39
C LEU A 58 0.83 3.31 1.21
N HIS A 59 0.55 2.15 0.58
CA HIS A 59 0.17 0.93 1.29
C HIS A 59 1.17 0.50 2.37
N ASP A 60 2.44 0.75 2.15
CA ASP A 60 3.57 0.35 2.99
C ASP A 60 4.13 1.48 3.87
N ILE A 61 3.47 2.63 3.96
CA ILE A 61 4.01 3.82 4.66
C ILE A 61 4.42 3.52 6.11
N GLY A 62 3.83 2.50 6.74
CA GLY A 62 4.08 2.11 8.13
C GLY A 62 5.38 1.34 8.37
N ILE A 63 6.10 0.89 7.32
CA ILE A 63 7.33 0.09 7.51
C ILE A 63 8.42 0.84 8.28
N VAL A 64 8.43 2.18 8.25
CA VAL A 64 9.41 3.00 8.97
C VAL A 64 9.39 2.77 10.49
N ARG A 65 8.24 2.39 11.06
CA ARG A 65 8.10 2.11 12.50
C ARG A 65 8.42 0.65 12.87
N CYS A 66 8.72 -0.21 11.89
CA CYS A 66 8.92 -1.64 12.09
C CYS A 66 10.37 -2.04 12.32
N ASP A 67 10.57 -3.18 12.98
CA ASP A 67 11.86 -3.84 13.11
C ASP A 67 12.05 -4.85 11.96
N ALA A 68 12.79 -4.44 10.93
CA ALA A 68 13.16 -5.28 9.79
C ALA A 68 14.47 -4.76 9.15
N PRO A 69 15.63 -4.95 9.81
CA PRO A 69 16.91 -4.37 9.37
C PRO A 69 17.33 -4.78 7.95
N SER A 70 16.90 -5.95 7.47
CA SER A 70 17.20 -6.45 6.12
C SER A 70 16.62 -5.58 4.99
N ILE A 71 15.68 -4.70 5.33
CA ILE A 71 15.06 -3.72 4.42
C ILE A 71 15.20 -2.29 4.97
N HIS A 72 16.23 -2.02 5.76
CA HIS A 72 16.56 -0.72 6.35
C HIS A 72 15.51 -0.15 7.32
N CYS A 73 14.61 -0.99 7.88
CA CYS A 73 13.65 -0.59 8.90
C CYS A 73 14.27 -0.83 10.28
N PHE A 74 14.46 0.24 11.07
CA PHE A 74 15.09 0.22 12.39
C PHE A 74 14.14 0.69 13.50
N GLY A 75 12.82 0.54 13.29
CA GLY A 75 11.82 0.79 14.31
C GLY A 75 11.74 -0.36 15.33
N SER A 76 10.67 -0.37 16.12
CA SER A 76 10.49 -1.34 17.22
C SER A 76 9.26 -2.24 17.04
N GLU A 77 8.38 -1.93 16.07
CA GLU A 77 7.14 -2.67 15.92
C GLU A 77 7.34 -3.95 15.06
N PRO A 78 6.58 -5.02 15.37
CA PRO A 78 6.61 -6.22 14.55
C PRO A 78 6.22 -5.92 13.10
N TYR A 79 7.02 -6.42 12.14
CA TYR A 79 6.82 -6.14 10.72
C TYR A 79 5.41 -6.49 10.19
N ILE A 80 4.78 -7.53 10.74
CA ILE A 80 3.41 -7.92 10.33
C ILE A 80 2.38 -6.80 10.57
N LYS A 81 2.67 -5.84 11.46
CA LYS A 81 1.76 -4.73 11.79
C LYS A 81 1.93 -3.50 10.89
N HIS A 82 2.83 -3.53 9.90
CA HIS A 82 3.10 -2.31 9.10
C HIS A 82 1.85 -1.72 8.42
N GLY A 83 0.88 -2.54 8.02
CA GLY A 83 -0.37 -2.08 7.44
C GLY A 83 -1.20 -1.24 8.44
N PRO A 84 -1.64 -1.79 9.59
CA PRO A 84 -2.32 -1.02 10.63
C PRO A 84 -1.53 0.20 11.10
N ILE A 85 -0.22 0.09 11.29
CA ILE A 85 0.64 1.21 11.69
C ILE A 85 0.60 2.32 10.64
N GLY A 86 0.68 1.96 9.35
CA GLY A 86 0.57 2.92 8.26
C GLY A 86 -0.79 3.61 8.23
N ALA A 87 -1.87 2.89 8.51
CA ALA A 87 -3.20 3.47 8.61
C ALA A 87 -3.30 4.49 9.77
N GLU A 88 -2.73 4.18 10.93
CA GLU A 88 -2.63 5.11 12.07
C GLU A 88 -1.83 6.36 11.70
N MET A 89 -0.69 6.21 11.02
CA MET A 89 0.13 7.33 10.55
C MET A 89 -0.65 8.23 9.57
N LEU A 90 -1.40 7.66 8.63
CA LEU A 90 -2.24 8.40 7.70
C LEU A 90 -3.38 9.13 8.42
N GLU A 91 -4.00 8.51 9.44
CA GLU A 91 -5.00 9.14 10.29
C GLU A 91 -4.42 10.32 11.09
N GLU A 92 -3.22 10.16 11.67
CA GLU A 92 -2.48 11.23 12.36
C GLU A 92 -2.22 12.40 11.40
N TYR A 93 -1.74 12.12 10.18
CA TYR A 93 -1.51 13.13 9.14
C TYR A 93 -2.79 13.88 8.79
N ARG A 94 -3.88 13.17 8.53
CA ARG A 94 -5.19 13.73 8.20
C ARG A 94 -5.73 14.64 9.31
N LYS A 95 -5.65 14.18 10.57
CA LYS A 95 -6.05 14.99 11.76
C LYS A 95 -5.16 16.22 11.94
N GLY A 96 -3.86 16.07 11.75
CA GLY A 96 -2.89 17.19 11.82
C GLY A 96 -3.15 18.25 10.76
N CYS A 97 -3.44 17.86 9.53
CA CYS A 97 -3.85 18.79 8.47
C CYS A 97 -5.15 19.54 8.82
N SER A 98 -6.11 18.87 9.45
CA SER A 98 -7.37 19.49 9.87
C SER A 98 -7.17 20.54 10.97
N LEU A 99 -6.26 20.30 11.92
CA LEU A 99 -5.93 21.22 13.01
C LEU A 99 -5.07 22.40 12.53
N GLY A 100 -4.08 22.15 11.66
CA GLY A 100 -3.21 23.19 11.11
C GLY A 100 -3.95 24.20 10.23
N ASN A 101 -4.98 23.76 9.52
CA ASN A 101 -5.85 24.60 8.67
C ASN A 101 -6.81 25.50 9.45
N ALA A 102 -7.10 25.20 10.73
CA ALA A 102 -7.82 26.13 11.61
C ALA A 102 -7.00 27.40 11.92
N LEU A 103 -5.66 27.32 11.78
CA LEU A 103 -4.72 28.40 12.04
C LEU A 103 -4.22 29.10 10.75
N ASN A 104 -4.27 28.45 9.59
CA ASN A 104 -3.75 28.98 8.31
C ASN A 104 -4.80 28.89 7.20
N LYS A 105 -5.55 29.99 6.99
CA LYS A 105 -6.64 30.08 6.00
C LYS A 105 -6.23 30.09 4.52
N ASN A 106 -4.94 29.99 4.20
CA ASN A 106 -4.40 30.22 2.85
C ASN A 106 -3.84 28.96 2.15
N GLN A 107 -4.10 27.74 2.63
CA GLN A 107 -3.63 26.54 1.93
C GLN A 107 -4.81 25.70 1.41
N ASP A 108 -5.06 25.90 0.12
CA ASP A 108 -6.14 25.25 -0.68
C ASP A 108 -5.85 23.78 -1.06
N CYS A 109 -4.89 23.14 -0.40
CA CYS A 109 -4.51 21.73 -0.64
C CYS A 109 -5.03 20.84 0.50
N ARG A 110 -6.37 20.79 0.69
CA ARG A 110 -6.97 19.75 1.54
C ARG A 110 -7.19 18.51 0.70
N PRO A 111 -6.49 17.41 0.96
CA PRO A 111 -6.99 16.14 0.46
C PRO A 111 -8.38 15.92 1.07
N ASP A 112 -9.32 15.47 0.26
CA ASP A 112 -10.65 15.11 0.72
C ASP A 112 -10.53 14.11 1.88
N ASP A 113 -11.18 14.39 3.01
CA ASP A 113 -11.19 13.53 4.19
C ASP A 113 -11.66 12.10 3.84
N VAL A 114 -12.60 11.99 2.91
CA VAL A 114 -13.09 10.70 2.40
C VAL A 114 -12.01 9.97 1.60
N PHE A 115 -11.24 10.69 0.79
CA PHE A 115 -10.14 10.12 0.02
C PHE A 115 -9.03 9.58 0.93
N LEU A 116 -8.58 10.34 1.93
CA LEU A 116 -7.58 9.88 2.87
C LEU A 116 -8.04 8.68 3.70
N LYS A 117 -9.31 8.60 4.09
CA LYS A 117 -9.87 7.40 4.73
C LYS A 117 -9.81 6.16 3.86
N LYS A 118 -9.96 6.29 2.52
CA LYS A 118 -9.73 5.17 1.61
C LYS A 118 -8.26 4.73 1.64
N MET A 119 -7.30 5.66 1.72
CA MET A 119 -5.87 5.34 1.86
C MET A 119 -5.57 4.62 3.17
N GLU A 120 -6.13 5.10 4.31
CA GLU A 120 -6.03 4.44 5.61
C GLU A 120 -6.52 2.98 5.51
N ARG A 121 -7.66 2.74 4.86
CA ARG A 121 -8.22 1.40 4.68
C ARG A 121 -7.34 0.50 3.80
N ILE A 122 -6.88 1.00 2.66
CA ILE A 122 -5.97 0.24 1.77
C ILE A 122 -4.71 -0.14 2.55
N CYS A 123 -4.11 0.82 3.26
CA CYS A 123 -2.92 0.59 4.06
C CYS A 123 -3.14 -0.50 5.12
N ALA A 124 -4.23 -0.41 5.92
CA ALA A 124 -4.54 -1.40 6.95
C ALA A 124 -4.75 -2.82 6.38
N ARG A 125 -5.31 -2.95 5.17
CA ARG A 125 -5.87 -4.20 4.62
C ARG A 125 -5.03 -4.85 3.52
N HIS A 126 -3.95 -4.20 3.03
CA HIS A 126 -3.16 -4.72 1.90
C HIS A 126 -2.40 -6.02 2.20
N THR A 127 -2.16 -6.35 3.47
CA THR A 127 -1.54 -7.64 3.85
C THR A 127 -2.46 -8.84 3.56
N GLY A 128 -3.75 -8.58 3.33
CA GLY A 128 -4.74 -9.59 3.04
C GLY A 128 -5.08 -10.44 4.27
N THR A 129 -4.94 -11.76 4.16
CA THR A 129 -5.27 -12.71 5.24
C THR A 129 -4.23 -12.76 6.37
N GLY A 130 -3.20 -11.90 6.33
CA GLY A 130 -2.15 -11.87 7.34
C GLY A 130 -2.61 -11.38 8.73
N LEU A 131 -3.70 -10.61 8.78
CA LEU A 131 -4.28 -10.07 10.01
C LEU A 131 -5.80 -10.26 9.99
N PRO A 132 -6.35 -11.15 10.84
CA PRO A 132 -7.79 -11.39 10.91
C PRO A 132 -8.60 -10.10 11.17
N GLY A 133 -9.69 -9.91 10.41
CA GLY A 133 -10.54 -8.72 10.49
C GLY A 133 -10.04 -7.52 9.66
N LEU A 134 -8.89 -7.68 8.99
CA LEU A 134 -8.32 -6.68 8.09
C LEU A 134 -8.20 -7.21 6.64
N GLU A 135 -9.10 -8.09 6.26
CA GLU A 135 -9.20 -8.56 4.88
C GLU A 135 -9.68 -7.42 3.97
N PRO A 136 -9.17 -7.31 2.72
CA PRO A 136 -9.62 -6.29 1.78
C PRO A 136 -11.08 -6.54 1.35
N GLU A 137 -11.88 -5.46 1.38
CA GLU A 137 -13.33 -5.50 1.12
C GLU A 137 -13.69 -4.85 -0.22
N THR A 138 -13.16 -3.64 -0.50
CA THR A 138 -13.46 -2.92 -1.74
C THR A 138 -12.66 -3.46 -2.92
N THR A 139 -13.05 -3.11 -4.13
CA THR A 139 -12.34 -3.50 -5.36
C THR A 139 -10.92 -2.94 -5.36
N GLU A 140 -10.74 -1.69 -4.97
CA GLU A 140 -9.44 -1.02 -4.91
C GLU A 140 -8.52 -1.67 -3.88
N GLU A 141 -9.04 -1.97 -2.67
CA GLU A 141 -8.29 -2.69 -1.63
C GLU A 141 -7.79 -4.05 -2.14
N LYS A 142 -8.65 -4.81 -2.84
CA LYS A 142 -8.31 -6.12 -3.40
C LYS A 142 -7.28 -6.02 -4.53
N ILE A 143 -7.42 -5.03 -5.42
CA ILE A 143 -6.48 -4.80 -6.51
C ILE A 143 -5.09 -4.47 -5.97
N VAL A 144 -4.97 -3.56 -5.00
CA VAL A 144 -3.69 -3.20 -4.39
C VAL A 144 -3.08 -4.40 -3.66
N CYS A 145 -3.89 -5.11 -2.86
CA CYS A 145 -3.46 -6.32 -2.17
C CYS A 145 -2.97 -7.41 -3.15
N TYR A 146 -3.68 -7.63 -4.27
CA TYR A 146 -3.30 -8.57 -5.31
C TYR A 146 -1.98 -8.19 -5.98
N ALA A 147 -1.84 -6.92 -6.39
CA ALA A 147 -0.64 -6.42 -7.06
C ALA A 147 0.60 -6.53 -6.16
N ASP A 148 0.50 -6.20 -4.87
CA ASP A 148 1.61 -6.30 -3.92
C ASP A 148 2.21 -7.71 -3.84
N LYS A 149 1.42 -8.78 -4.00
CA LYS A 149 1.93 -10.17 -3.90
C LYS A 149 2.97 -10.51 -4.96
N PHE A 150 3.01 -9.76 -6.06
CA PHE A 150 3.99 -9.96 -7.13
C PHE A 150 5.35 -9.32 -6.84
N PHE A 151 5.50 -8.54 -5.78
CA PHE A 151 6.75 -7.86 -5.47
C PHE A 151 7.30 -8.27 -4.10
N SER A 152 8.57 -7.97 -3.87
CA SER A 152 9.26 -8.23 -2.62
C SER A 152 10.16 -7.06 -2.29
N LYS A 153 10.16 -6.60 -1.05
CA LYS A 153 11.00 -5.49 -0.60
C LYS A 153 12.52 -5.78 -0.67
N THR A 154 12.91 -7.05 -0.73
CA THR A 154 14.34 -7.42 -0.94
C THR A 154 14.79 -7.31 -2.40
N ARG A 155 13.86 -7.28 -3.34
CA ARG A 155 14.08 -7.07 -4.78
C ARG A 155 12.88 -6.30 -5.33
N PRO A 156 12.74 -5.01 -4.99
CA PRO A 156 11.50 -4.27 -5.18
C PRO A 156 11.10 -4.10 -6.65
N GLU A 157 12.05 -4.01 -7.58
CA GLU A 157 11.77 -3.87 -9.01
C GLU A 157 11.51 -5.20 -9.73
N ARG A 158 11.75 -6.36 -9.08
CA ARG A 158 11.53 -7.66 -9.71
C ARG A 158 10.10 -8.14 -9.51
N ARG A 159 9.32 -8.15 -10.59
CA ARG A 159 8.00 -8.78 -10.61
C ARG A 159 8.13 -10.30 -10.61
N LYS A 160 7.50 -10.97 -9.66
CA LYS A 160 7.35 -12.43 -9.60
C LYS A 160 6.39 -12.90 -10.70
N THR A 161 6.57 -14.14 -11.17
CA THR A 161 5.53 -14.84 -11.91
C THR A 161 4.36 -15.19 -10.98
N TYR A 162 3.20 -15.55 -11.54
CA TYR A 162 2.07 -16.04 -10.75
C TYR A 162 2.45 -17.21 -9.84
N ASP A 163 3.17 -18.21 -10.38
CA ASP A 163 3.61 -19.37 -9.60
C ASP A 163 4.58 -19.02 -8.48
N GLU A 164 5.48 -18.05 -8.71
CA GLU A 164 6.37 -17.55 -7.66
C GLU A 164 5.61 -16.81 -6.55
N ALA A 165 4.63 -15.99 -6.93
CA ALA A 165 3.76 -15.30 -5.98
C ALA A 165 2.96 -16.32 -5.16
N LEU A 166 2.36 -17.31 -5.81
CA LEU A 166 1.59 -18.37 -5.17
C LEU A 166 2.45 -19.13 -4.14
N ARG A 167 3.62 -19.63 -4.56
CA ARG A 167 4.57 -20.33 -3.65
C ARG A 167 4.97 -19.46 -2.46
N SER A 168 5.12 -18.12 -2.66
CA SER A 168 5.47 -17.23 -1.57
C SER A 168 4.37 -17.08 -0.51
N LEU A 169 3.12 -17.41 -0.86
CA LEU A 169 1.97 -17.35 0.05
C LEU A 169 1.75 -18.65 0.83
N GLU A 170 2.25 -19.79 0.35
CA GLU A 170 2.05 -21.11 0.98
C GLU A 170 2.50 -21.14 2.45
N LYS A 171 3.56 -20.40 2.78
CA LYS A 171 4.07 -20.28 4.16
C LYS A 171 3.08 -19.62 5.13
N PHE A 172 2.06 -18.91 4.63
CA PHE A 172 1.02 -18.26 5.44
C PHE A 172 -0.27 -19.09 5.52
N GLY A 173 -0.30 -20.27 4.88
CA GLY A 173 -1.40 -21.22 4.93
C GLY A 173 -2.35 -21.16 3.74
N GLN A 174 -3.17 -22.22 3.61
CA GLN A 174 -4.07 -22.44 2.47
C GLN A 174 -5.11 -21.33 2.26
N PRO A 175 -5.73 -20.72 3.30
CA PRO A 175 -6.74 -19.69 3.07
C PRO A 175 -6.24 -18.54 2.19
N GLY A 176 -5.03 -18.04 2.44
CA GLY A 176 -4.42 -16.96 1.65
C GLY A 176 -4.14 -17.37 0.21
N VAL A 177 -3.73 -18.62 0.00
CA VAL A 177 -3.50 -19.21 -1.33
C VAL A 177 -4.80 -19.27 -2.14
N GLU A 178 -5.90 -19.73 -1.56
CA GLU A 178 -7.18 -19.86 -2.26
C GLU A 178 -7.78 -18.46 -2.59
N ILE A 179 -7.68 -17.50 -1.69
CA ILE A 179 -8.09 -16.13 -1.94
C ILE A 179 -7.29 -15.53 -3.11
N PHE A 180 -5.97 -15.70 -3.11
CA PHE A 180 -5.11 -15.19 -4.19
C PHE A 180 -5.43 -15.83 -5.54
N LYS A 181 -5.70 -17.15 -5.58
CA LYS A 181 -6.17 -17.84 -6.78
C LYS A 181 -7.50 -17.27 -7.29
N GLY A 182 -8.42 -16.95 -6.36
CA GLY A 182 -9.69 -16.30 -6.69
C GLY A 182 -9.48 -14.91 -7.32
N TRP A 183 -8.61 -14.11 -6.74
CA TRP A 183 -8.25 -12.81 -7.31
C TRP A 183 -7.53 -12.93 -8.65
N HIS A 184 -6.68 -13.94 -8.85
CA HIS A 184 -6.02 -14.15 -10.14
C HIS A 184 -7.00 -14.49 -11.26
N LYS A 185 -8.09 -15.19 -10.96
CA LYS A 185 -9.18 -15.41 -11.93
C LYS A 185 -9.93 -14.13 -12.29
N GLN A 186 -9.99 -13.17 -11.35
CA GLN A 186 -10.72 -11.91 -11.51
C GLN A 186 -9.84 -10.79 -12.09
N PHE A 187 -8.57 -10.73 -11.70
CA PHE A 187 -7.64 -9.62 -11.96
C PHE A 187 -6.45 -10.01 -12.83
N GLY A 188 -6.28 -11.30 -13.11
CA GLY A 188 -5.18 -11.78 -13.94
C GLY A 188 -5.34 -11.39 -15.42
N PRO A 189 -4.27 -11.53 -16.23
CA PRO A 189 -4.31 -11.19 -17.65
C PRO A 189 -5.48 -11.87 -18.36
N LYS A 190 -6.21 -11.11 -19.18
CA LYS A 190 -7.21 -11.66 -20.09
C LYS A 190 -6.51 -12.45 -21.20
N ALA A 191 -6.99 -13.66 -21.48
CA ALA A 191 -6.45 -14.53 -22.50
C ALA A 191 -6.65 -13.96 -23.92
#